data_e3113dd1a7fce8171b8a00dfb096e45f
#
_entry.id   e3113dd1a7fce8171b8a00dfb096e45f
#
_cell.length_a   1.000
_cell.length_b   1.000
_cell.length_c   1.000
_cell.angle_alpha   90.00
_cell.angle_beta   90.00
_cell.angle_gamma   90.00
#
_symmetry.space_group_name_H-M   'P 1'
#
loop_
_entity.id
_entity.type
_entity.pdbx_description
1 polymer ?
#
loop_
_entity_poly.entity_id
_entity_poly.type
_entity_poly.pdbx_seq_one_letter_code
_entity_poly.pdbx_strand_id
1 'polypeptide(L)'
;MGTAIGVLATQHVAAALVEGNEVRGAVRTFPEGGGKSEALQGMPAESIAQCIREQIELIGKGRDVAAIGVGFPGIIRGGIIQDSPNLQQVKGLNLQLSLASALQHNDTQVPVRIFNDADVMAAGIAATRGHLDRIVRVWTLGEGIGFGRYPWTEGVWEGGHSVVTLDPKEHFCGCGGRGHLEGIMGHRSMRLRFLDMEPEEVFAAAREGDARCTDFVKLWHRALAAATATNIHMEGPGRFYISGPNAKFLDVGTLDRYVHQMVKMSPLQGSMFEVISTTDEVGIIGAAVNAERATMDPSR
;
A
#
# COMPACT_ATOMS: atom_id res chain seq x y z
N MET A 1 -1.24 15.89 19.31
CA MET A 1 -1.87 15.34 18.11
C MET A 1 -3.30 15.85 18.08
N GLY A 2 -3.73 16.38 16.95
CA GLY A 2 -5.08 16.87 16.75
C GLY A 2 -6.06 15.73 16.42
N THR A 3 -7.28 16.10 16.11
CA THR A 3 -8.26 15.20 15.53
C THR A 3 -8.14 15.27 14.02
N ALA A 4 -8.02 14.15 13.33
CA ALA A 4 -7.93 14.08 11.87
C ALA A 4 -8.96 13.11 11.28
N ILE A 5 -9.29 13.26 10.00
CA ILE A 5 -10.07 12.26 9.27
C ILE A 5 -9.10 11.47 8.40
N GLY A 6 -9.13 10.14 8.55
CA GLY A 6 -8.48 9.22 7.64
C GLY A 6 -9.48 8.57 6.70
N VAL A 7 -9.09 8.45 5.44
CA VAL A 7 -9.85 7.78 4.40
C VAL A 7 -8.94 6.78 3.69
N LEU A 8 -9.44 5.58 3.45
CA LEU A 8 -8.84 4.60 2.55
C LEU A 8 -9.82 4.34 1.41
N ALA A 9 -9.41 4.66 0.18
CA ALA A 9 -10.24 4.49 -1.01
C ALA A 9 -9.49 3.62 -2.03
N THR A 10 -9.62 2.31 -1.92
CA THR A 10 -8.97 1.30 -2.78
C THR A 10 -9.99 0.58 -3.65
N GLN A 11 -10.62 -0.43 -3.15
CA GLN A 11 -11.72 -1.18 -3.81
C GLN A 11 -13.10 -0.63 -3.41
N HIS A 12 -13.17 -0.05 -2.23
CA HIS A 12 -14.30 0.65 -1.62
C HIS A 12 -13.76 1.86 -0.86
N VAL A 13 -14.62 2.71 -0.35
CA VAL A 13 -14.21 3.81 0.52
C VAL A 13 -14.46 3.40 1.97
N ALA A 14 -13.43 3.52 2.81
CA ALA A 14 -13.55 3.38 4.26
C ALA A 14 -12.99 4.65 4.92
N ALA A 15 -13.70 5.22 5.88
CA ALA A 15 -13.31 6.48 6.50
C ALA A 15 -13.70 6.51 7.97
N ALA A 16 -12.89 7.18 8.79
CA ALA A 16 -13.18 7.42 10.20
C ALA A 16 -12.46 8.65 10.75
N LEU A 17 -12.93 9.09 11.92
CA LEU A 17 -12.23 10.04 12.75
C LEU A 17 -11.08 9.32 13.46
N VAL A 18 -9.93 9.95 13.52
CA VAL A 18 -8.72 9.45 14.19
C VAL A 18 -8.25 10.46 15.21
N GLU A 19 -7.98 9.99 16.42
CA GLU A 19 -7.45 10.79 17.51
C GLU A 19 -6.48 9.93 18.33
N GLY A 20 -5.28 10.44 18.58
CA GLY A 20 -4.26 9.69 19.33
C GLY A 20 -3.83 8.38 18.67
N ASN A 21 -3.84 8.30 17.34
CA ASN A 21 -3.56 7.11 16.53
C ASN A 21 -4.60 5.97 16.67
N GLU A 22 -5.81 6.28 17.09
CA GLU A 22 -6.92 5.34 17.21
C GLU A 22 -8.15 5.86 16.47
N VAL A 23 -8.92 4.96 15.88
CA VAL A 23 -10.23 5.29 15.31
C VAL A 23 -11.19 5.65 16.43
N ARG A 24 -11.91 6.76 16.26
CA ARG A 24 -12.94 7.22 17.17
C ARG A 24 -14.32 7.05 16.54
N GLY A 25 -15.14 6.22 17.16
CA GLY A 25 -16.46 5.85 16.66
C GLY A 25 -16.42 4.74 15.61
N ALA A 26 -17.46 4.67 14.79
CA ALA A 26 -17.57 3.63 13.77
C ALA A 26 -16.81 4.01 12.49
N VAL A 27 -16.16 3.04 11.86
CA VAL A 27 -15.68 3.16 10.48
C VAL A 27 -16.90 3.20 9.56
N ARG A 28 -16.97 4.22 8.74
CA ARG A 28 -17.98 4.34 7.69
C ARG A 28 -17.43 3.73 6.41
N THR A 29 -18.28 3.00 5.70
CA THR A 29 -17.90 2.39 4.42
C THR A 29 -18.86 2.81 3.30
N PHE A 30 -18.35 2.92 2.09
CA PHE A 30 -19.15 3.00 0.89
C PHE A 30 -18.72 1.90 -0.09
N PRO A 31 -19.64 1.03 -0.54
CA PRO A 31 -21.05 0.91 -0.13
C PRO A 31 -21.24 0.57 1.35
N GLU A 32 -22.37 0.96 1.91
CA GLU A 32 -22.71 0.61 3.30
C GLU A 32 -22.75 -0.91 3.49
N GLY A 33 -22.20 -1.38 4.63
CA GLY A 33 -22.16 -2.80 4.97
C GLY A 33 -21.04 -3.60 4.28
N GLY A 34 -20.03 -2.95 3.71
CA GLY A 34 -18.88 -3.62 3.11
C GLY A 34 -19.23 -4.41 1.84
N GLY A 35 -20.08 -3.83 0.99
CA GLY A 35 -20.49 -4.43 -0.29
C GLY A 35 -19.32 -4.93 -1.14
N LYS A 36 -19.62 -5.61 -2.26
CA LYS A 36 -18.67 -6.29 -3.15
C LYS A 36 -17.34 -5.53 -3.28
N SER A 37 -16.25 -6.25 -3.20
CA SER A 37 -14.86 -5.78 -3.13
C SER A 37 -14.35 -4.89 -4.30
N GLU A 38 -15.22 -4.45 -5.21
CA GLU A 38 -14.84 -3.72 -6.43
C GLU A 38 -15.81 -2.55 -6.72
N ALA A 39 -16.37 -1.95 -5.66
CA ALA A 39 -17.39 -0.91 -5.82
C ALA A 39 -16.90 0.30 -6.63
N LEU A 40 -15.62 0.65 -6.54
CA LEU A 40 -15.05 1.81 -7.22
C LEU A 40 -14.67 1.54 -8.69
N GLN A 41 -14.46 0.29 -9.11
CA GLN A 41 -13.96 -0.03 -10.45
C GLN A 41 -14.87 0.46 -11.60
N GLY A 42 -16.17 0.38 -11.42
CA GLY A 42 -17.14 0.80 -12.44
C GLY A 42 -17.64 2.23 -12.31
N MET A 43 -17.14 2.99 -11.31
CA MET A 43 -17.64 4.35 -11.04
C MET A 43 -16.88 5.41 -11.85
N PRO A 44 -17.56 6.45 -12.38
CA PRO A 44 -16.88 7.63 -12.92
C PRO A 44 -15.97 8.30 -11.88
N ALA A 45 -14.88 8.94 -12.35
CA ALA A 45 -13.89 9.58 -11.47
C ALA A 45 -14.52 10.62 -10.52
N GLU A 46 -15.42 11.44 -11.03
CA GLU A 46 -16.12 12.46 -10.26
C GLU A 46 -17.03 11.85 -9.20
N SER A 47 -17.64 10.71 -9.50
CA SER A 47 -18.49 9.99 -8.54
C SER A 47 -17.66 9.39 -7.39
N ILE A 48 -16.45 8.90 -7.67
CA ILE A 48 -15.51 8.45 -6.64
C ILE A 48 -15.12 9.61 -5.73
N ALA A 49 -14.73 10.75 -6.30
CA ALA A 49 -14.41 11.97 -5.54
C ALA A 49 -15.59 12.42 -4.67
N GLN A 50 -16.81 12.38 -5.23
CA GLN A 50 -18.02 12.76 -4.50
C GLN A 50 -18.31 11.81 -3.34
N CYS A 51 -18.17 10.49 -3.53
CA CYS A 51 -18.33 9.51 -2.44
C CYS A 51 -17.33 9.75 -1.30
N ILE A 52 -16.07 10.03 -1.63
CA ILE A 52 -15.04 10.35 -0.61
C ILE A 52 -15.43 11.63 0.14
N ARG A 53 -15.84 12.68 -0.59
CA ARG A 53 -16.30 13.94 -0.01
C ARG A 53 -17.45 13.73 0.97
N GLU A 54 -18.48 12.99 0.60
CA GLU A 54 -19.65 12.71 1.44
C GLU A 54 -19.26 12.01 2.74
N GLN A 55 -18.33 11.06 2.70
CA GLN A 55 -17.85 10.40 3.93
C GLN A 55 -17.10 11.39 4.83
N ILE A 56 -16.27 12.27 4.25
CA ILE A 56 -15.55 13.32 4.99
C ILE A 56 -16.54 14.29 5.68
N GLU A 57 -17.52 14.79 4.92
CA GLU A 57 -18.54 15.73 5.44
C GLU A 57 -19.35 15.12 6.56
N LEU A 58 -19.80 13.87 6.42
CA LEU A 58 -20.57 13.16 7.43
C LEU A 58 -19.78 12.94 8.73
N ILE A 59 -18.49 12.61 8.62
CA ILE A 59 -17.59 12.37 9.76
C ILE A 59 -17.22 13.69 10.43
N GLY A 60 -16.92 14.72 9.64
CA GLY A 60 -16.42 16.01 10.12
C GLY A 60 -17.51 16.93 10.69
N LYS A 61 -18.80 16.63 10.45
CA LYS A 61 -19.92 17.50 10.85
C LYS A 61 -19.90 17.84 12.33
N GLY A 62 -19.73 19.12 12.66
CA GLY A 62 -19.75 19.63 14.03
C GLY A 62 -18.51 19.23 14.86
N ARG A 63 -17.41 18.86 14.20
CA ARG A 63 -16.15 18.45 14.85
C ARG A 63 -15.01 19.39 14.46
N ASP A 64 -14.08 19.56 15.39
CA ASP A 64 -12.84 20.27 15.15
C ASP A 64 -11.81 19.32 14.54
N VAL A 65 -11.63 19.41 13.22
CA VAL A 65 -10.74 18.55 12.44
C VAL A 65 -9.56 19.37 11.94
N ALA A 66 -8.33 18.93 12.26
CA ALA A 66 -7.10 19.63 11.92
C ALA A 66 -6.57 19.27 10.53
N ALA A 67 -6.81 18.05 10.05
CA ALA A 67 -6.31 17.57 8.76
C ALA A 67 -7.17 16.40 8.22
N ILE A 68 -7.13 16.22 6.90
CA ILE A 68 -7.77 15.10 6.21
C ILE A 68 -6.71 14.39 5.37
N GLY A 69 -6.54 13.09 5.59
CA GLY A 69 -5.68 12.22 4.81
C GLY A 69 -6.48 11.21 4.00
N VAL A 70 -6.10 11.02 2.74
CA VAL A 70 -6.73 10.03 1.86
C VAL A 70 -5.65 9.11 1.30
N GLY A 71 -5.74 7.82 1.58
CA GLY A 71 -4.97 6.75 0.93
C GLY A 71 -5.67 6.32 -0.35
N PHE A 72 -4.98 6.37 -1.48
CA PHE A 72 -5.52 6.05 -2.79
C PHE A 72 -4.52 5.21 -3.61
N PRO A 73 -4.97 4.20 -4.40
CA PRO A 73 -4.07 3.35 -5.16
C PRO A 73 -3.50 4.08 -6.38
N GLY A 74 -2.22 3.89 -6.63
CA GLY A 74 -1.53 4.39 -7.81
C GLY A 74 -0.48 5.47 -7.54
N ILE A 75 -0.01 6.09 -8.62
CA ILE A 75 1.02 7.14 -8.59
C ILE A 75 0.37 8.47 -8.32
N ILE A 76 0.72 9.10 -7.21
CA ILE A 76 0.16 10.40 -6.80
C ILE A 76 1.28 11.43 -6.73
N ARG A 77 1.06 12.59 -7.36
CA ARG A 77 1.99 13.71 -7.32
C ARG A 77 1.21 15.02 -7.19
N GLY A 78 1.51 15.81 -6.17
CA GLY A 78 0.83 17.08 -5.92
C GLY A 78 -0.71 16.95 -5.83
N GLY A 79 -1.20 15.84 -5.27
CA GLY A 79 -2.64 15.54 -5.16
C GLY A 79 -3.34 15.11 -6.46
N ILE A 80 -2.58 14.98 -7.57
CA ILE A 80 -3.07 14.48 -8.86
C ILE A 80 -2.74 13.00 -8.98
N ILE A 81 -3.73 12.18 -9.37
CA ILE A 81 -3.54 10.77 -9.68
C ILE A 81 -2.94 10.67 -11.09
N GLN A 82 -1.62 10.44 -11.17
CA GLN A 82 -0.91 10.33 -12.45
C GLN A 82 -1.24 9.03 -13.17
N ASP A 83 -1.36 7.96 -12.42
CA ASP A 83 -1.77 6.65 -12.91
C ASP A 83 -2.35 5.80 -11.78
N SER A 84 -3.31 4.95 -12.10
CA SER A 84 -3.89 3.98 -11.17
C SER A 84 -4.27 2.72 -11.94
N PRO A 85 -3.47 1.65 -11.89
CA PRO A 85 -3.69 0.45 -12.70
C PRO A 85 -5.06 -0.20 -12.50
N ASN A 86 -5.58 -0.14 -11.27
CA ASN A 86 -6.86 -0.75 -10.92
C ASN A 86 -8.07 0.18 -11.11
N LEU A 87 -7.85 1.49 -11.26
CA LEU A 87 -8.88 2.53 -11.40
C LEU A 87 -8.48 3.49 -12.54
N GLN A 88 -8.42 3.00 -13.77
CA GLN A 88 -7.94 3.77 -14.93
C GLN A 88 -8.72 5.06 -15.19
N GLN A 89 -10.02 5.08 -14.84
CA GLN A 89 -10.91 6.22 -15.02
C GLN A 89 -10.49 7.46 -14.22
N VAL A 90 -9.69 7.32 -13.13
CA VAL A 90 -9.25 8.45 -12.29
C VAL A 90 -7.95 9.08 -12.75
N LYS A 91 -7.34 8.58 -13.82
CA LYS A 91 -6.09 9.12 -14.36
C LYS A 91 -6.23 10.59 -14.74
N GLY A 92 -5.35 11.42 -14.20
CA GLY A 92 -5.37 12.88 -14.38
C GLY A 92 -6.29 13.63 -13.42
N LEU A 93 -7.09 12.95 -12.59
CA LEU A 93 -7.93 13.60 -11.59
C LEU A 93 -7.07 14.29 -10.53
N ASN A 94 -7.29 15.59 -10.31
CA ASN A 94 -6.77 16.28 -9.14
C ASN A 94 -7.70 16.04 -7.94
N LEU A 95 -7.51 14.89 -7.29
CA LEU A 95 -8.36 14.47 -6.17
C LEU A 95 -8.24 15.43 -4.99
N GLN A 96 -7.05 15.96 -4.72
CA GLN A 96 -6.85 16.93 -3.63
C GLN A 96 -7.67 18.19 -3.85
N LEU A 97 -7.67 18.75 -5.07
CA LEU A 97 -8.46 19.92 -5.40
C LEU A 97 -9.96 19.61 -5.34
N SER A 98 -10.38 18.43 -5.83
CA SER A 98 -11.78 17.99 -5.75
C SER A 98 -12.29 17.88 -4.31
N LEU A 99 -11.42 17.64 -3.35
CA LEU A 99 -11.77 17.50 -1.93
C LEU A 99 -11.45 18.75 -1.09
N ALA A 100 -10.80 19.77 -1.65
CA ALA A 100 -10.30 20.92 -0.89
C ALA A 100 -11.38 21.68 -0.09
N SER A 101 -12.64 21.65 -0.55
CA SER A 101 -13.78 22.29 0.11
C SER A 101 -14.70 21.31 0.85
N ALA A 102 -14.24 20.06 1.09
CA ALA A 102 -15.05 19.02 1.73
C ALA A 102 -15.40 19.37 3.19
N LEU A 103 -14.52 20.08 3.89
CA LEU A 103 -14.75 20.47 5.27
C LEU A 103 -14.17 21.86 5.54
N GLN A 104 -14.95 22.70 6.24
CA GLN A 104 -14.52 24.00 6.73
C GLN A 104 -14.63 24.05 8.25
N HIS A 105 -13.65 24.69 8.89
CA HIS A 105 -13.65 24.97 10.32
C HIS A 105 -13.32 26.45 10.52
N ASN A 106 -14.18 27.22 11.23
CA ASN A 106 -14.02 28.64 11.48
C ASN A 106 -13.65 29.45 10.20
N ASP A 107 -14.43 29.26 9.13
CA ASP A 107 -14.24 29.88 7.79
C ASP A 107 -12.92 29.51 7.09
N THR A 108 -12.15 28.57 7.63
CA THR A 108 -10.92 28.07 7.02
C THR A 108 -11.13 26.65 6.50
N GLN A 109 -10.64 26.37 5.29
CA GLN A 109 -10.68 25.01 4.74
C GLN A 109 -9.72 24.11 5.50
N VAL A 110 -10.21 22.91 5.88
CA VAL A 110 -9.37 21.87 6.48
C VAL A 110 -8.44 21.31 5.40
N PRO A 111 -7.12 21.27 5.64
CA PRO A 111 -6.18 20.78 4.63
C PRO A 111 -6.40 19.31 4.31
N VAL A 112 -6.46 19.01 3.01
CA VAL A 112 -6.57 17.65 2.47
C VAL A 112 -5.25 17.25 1.85
N ARG A 113 -4.79 16.02 2.12
CA ARG A 113 -3.61 15.42 1.50
C ARG A 113 -3.94 14.03 0.98
N ILE A 114 -3.41 13.74 -0.22
CA ILE A 114 -3.60 12.44 -0.88
C ILE A 114 -2.26 11.70 -0.86
N PHE A 115 -2.31 10.43 -0.47
CA PHE A 115 -1.14 9.56 -0.35
C PHE A 115 -1.37 8.26 -1.12
N ASN A 116 -0.28 7.58 -1.48
CA ASN A 116 -0.38 6.20 -1.98
C ASN A 116 -0.90 5.27 -0.86
N ASP A 117 -1.69 4.26 -1.23
CA ASP A 117 -2.31 3.31 -0.31
C ASP A 117 -1.29 2.48 0.48
N ALA A 118 -0.16 2.10 -0.12
CA ALA A 118 0.90 1.40 0.59
C ALA A 118 1.63 2.31 1.60
N ASP A 119 1.78 3.60 1.31
CA ASP A 119 2.39 4.57 2.23
C ASP A 119 1.50 4.82 3.46
N VAL A 120 0.19 4.93 3.27
CA VAL A 120 -0.72 5.04 4.43
C VAL A 120 -0.75 3.75 5.23
N MET A 121 -0.62 2.59 4.59
CA MET A 121 -0.48 1.32 5.30
C MET A 121 0.79 1.30 6.17
N ALA A 122 1.93 1.76 5.65
CA ALA A 122 3.17 1.85 6.41
C ALA A 122 3.03 2.79 7.62
N ALA A 123 2.39 3.96 7.44
CA ALA A 123 2.13 4.91 8.51
C ALA A 123 1.19 4.35 9.58
N GLY A 124 0.14 3.64 9.17
CA GLY A 124 -0.79 2.99 10.08
C GLY A 124 -0.13 1.88 10.92
N ILE A 125 0.73 1.08 10.29
CA ILE A 125 1.54 0.08 11.00
C ILE A 125 2.48 0.77 12.00
N ALA A 126 3.16 1.85 11.59
CA ALA A 126 4.02 2.62 12.48
C ALA A 126 3.24 3.15 13.70
N ALA A 127 2.05 3.68 13.49
CA ALA A 127 1.20 4.23 14.54
C ALA A 127 0.70 3.14 15.51
N THR A 128 0.08 2.09 14.97
CA THR A 128 -0.55 1.01 15.76
C THR A 128 0.46 0.11 16.48
N ARG A 129 1.73 0.09 16.02
CA ARG A 129 2.83 -0.67 16.64
C ARG A 129 3.73 0.19 17.53
N GLY A 130 3.46 1.49 17.69
CA GLY A 130 4.30 2.40 18.48
C GLY A 130 5.67 2.66 17.85
N HIS A 131 5.76 2.68 16.54
CA HIS A 131 7.01 2.82 15.76
C HIS A 131 7.10 4.14 14.98
N LEU A 132 6.43 5.20 15.46
CA LEU A 132 6.46 6.52 14.82
C LEU A 132 7.84 7.21 14.89
N ASP A 133 8.78 6.67 15.64
CA ASP A 133 10.15 7.15 15.83
C ASP A 133 11.16 6.54 14.85
N ARG A 134 10.74 5.59 14.01
CA ARG A 134 11.65 4.83 13.14
C ARG A 134 11.08 4.60 11.75
N ILE A 135 11.93 4.12 10.83
CA ILE A 135 11.50 3.75 9.49
C ILE A 135 10.69 2.44 9.55
N VAL A 136 9.48 2.48 8.99
CA VAL A 136 8.63 1.32 8.75
C VAL A 136 8.47 1.16 7.24
N ARG A 137 8.61 -0.08 6.76
CA ARG A 137 8.45 -0.46 5.35
C ARG A 137 7.44 -1.57 5.24
N VAL A 138 6.62 -1.55 4.21
CA VAL A 138 5.63 -2.59 3.96
C VAL A 138 5.67 -3.03 2.49
N TRP A 139 5.66 -4.34 2.28
CA TRP A 139 5.34 -4.96 1.00
C TRP A 139 3.87 -5.37 1.02
N THR A 140 3.10 -4.93 0.04
CA THR A 140 1.71 -5.37 -0.16
C THR A 140 1.66 -6.34 -1.32
N LEU A 141 1.33 -7.62 -1.05
CA LEU A 141 1.35 -8.71 -2.02
C LEU A 141 -0.07 -9.03 -2.46
N GLY A 142 -0.44 -8.61 -3.66
CA GLY A 142 -1.79 -8.76 -4.22
C GLY A 142 -1.79 -9.00 -5.73
N GLU A 143 -2.75 -8.42 -6.46
CA GLU A 143 -2.79 -8.41 -7.93
C GLU A 143 -1.51 -7.81 -8.49
N GLY A 144 -1.08 -6.67 -7.94
CA GLY A 144 0.24 -6.09 -8.09
C GLY A 144 1.06 -6.21 -6.81
N ILE A 145 2.24 -5.59 -6.81
CA ILE A 145 3.15 -5.51 -5.66
C ILE A 145 3.37 -4.06 -5.29
N GLY A 146 2.83 -3.66 -4.13
CA GLY A 146 3.05 -2.32 -3.59
C GLY A 146 4.21 -2.29 -2.60
N PHE A 147 4.81 -1.11 -2.46
CA PHE A 147 5.83 -0.82 -1.46
C PHE A 147 5.50 0.50 -0.78
N GLY A 148 5.27 0.46 0.52
CA GLY A 148 4.99 1.64 1.32
C GLY A 148 6.09 1.91 2.34
N ARG A 149 6.23 3.18 2.68
CA ARG A 149 7.26 3.69 3.56
C ARG A 149 6.71 4.72 4.56
N TYR A 150 7.18 4.64 5.79
CA TYR A 150 7.00 5.65 6.81
C TYR A 150 8.36 6.01 7.44
N PRO A 151 8.70 7.29 7.73
CA PRO A 151 7.88 8.48 7.43
C PRO A 151 7.67 8.68 5.93
N TRP A 152 6.50 9.21 5.57
CA TRP A 152 6.22 9.60 4.21
C TRP A 152 7.15 10.75 3.78
N THR A 153 7.60 10.70 2.54
CA THR A 153 8.34 11.77 1.88
C THR A 153 7.78 11.96 0.49
N GLU A 154 7.74 13.18 -0.01
CA GLU A 154 7.28 13.44 -1.36
C GLU A 154 8.15 12.69 -2.38
N GLY A 155 7.51 12.00 -3.32
CA GLY A 155 8.16 11.21 -4.35
C GLY A 155 7.28 10.07 -4.84
N VAL A 156 7.83 9.29 -5.77
CA VAL A 156 7.17 8.08 -6.29
C VAL A 156 8.08 6.89 -5.98
N TRP A 157 7.56 5.96 -5.20
CA TRP A 157 8.30 4.79 -4.71
C TRP A 157 7.65 3.51 -5.24
N GLU A 158 7.96 3.19 -6.50
CA GLU A 158 7.39 2.04 -7.20
C GLU A 158 8.23 0.77 -6.96
N GLY A 159 8.29 0.30 -5.69
CA GLY A 159 9.10 -0.86 -5.31
C GLY A 159 8.71 -2.14 -6.04
N GLY A 160 7.45 -2.34 -6.40
CA GLY A 160 6.97 -3.45 -7.22
C GLY A 160 7.58 -3.50 -8.63
N HIS A 161 8.02 -2.35 -9.13
CA HIS A 161 8.71 -2.24 -10.43
C HIS A 161 10.23 -2.28 -10.33
N SER A 162 10.80 -2.60 -9.16
CA SER A 162 12.24 -2.85 -9.02
C SER A 162 12.67 -4.00 -9.92
N VAL A 163 13.77 -3.81 -10.66
CA VAL A 163 14.36 -4.87 -11.48
C VAL A 163 15.11 -5.85 -10.57
N VAL A 164 14.63 -7.08 -10.48
CA VAL A 164 15.18 -8.14 -9.61
C VAL A 164 15.86 -9.25 -10.39
N THR A 165 15.76 -9.22 -11.72
CA THR A 165 16.44 -10.14 -12.63
C THR A 165 16.68 -9.49 -14.00
N LEU A 166 17.73 -9.94 -14.67
CA LEU A 166 18.06 -9.55 -16.05
C LEU A 166 17.65 -10.63 -17.08
N ASP A 167 16.97 -11.69 -16.64
CA ASP A 167 16.48 -12.72 -17.56
C ASP A 167 15.43 -12.11 -18.50
N PRO A 168 15.67 -12.13 -19.84
CA PRO A 168 14.75 -11.56 -20.81
C PRO A 168 13.40 -12.28 -20.88
N LYS A 169 13.28 -13.47 -20.31
CA LYS A 169 12.03 -14.23 -20.20
C LYS A 169 11.08 -13.65 -19.15
N GLU A 170 11.60 -12.83 -18.22
CA GLU A 170 10.81 -12.19 -17.17
C GLU A 170 10.16 -10.90 -17.69
N HIS A 171 9.03 -11.02 -18.40
CA HIS A 171 8.31 -9.93 -19.07
C HIS A 171 6.80 -9.89 -18.74
N PHE A 172 6.41 -10.43 -17.59
CA PHE A 172 4.98 -10.57 -17.20
C PHE A 172 4.43 -9.36 -16.44
N CYS A 173 5.23 -8.32 -16.18
CA CYS A 173 4.74 -7.11 -15.53
C CYS A 173 3.77 -6.34 -16.42
N GLY A 174 2.64 -5.91 -15.86
CA GLY A 174 1.59 -5.18 -16.58
C GLY A 174 2.04 -3.84 -17.18
N CYS A 175 3.13 -3.23 -16.65
CA CYS A 175 3.68 -1.99 -17.20
C CYS A 175 4.54 -2.19 -18.46
N GLY A 176 4.80 -3.44 -18.87
CA GLY A 176 5.67 -3.79 -20.00
C GLY A 176 7.16 -3.81 -19.68
N GLY A 177 7.58 -3.43 -18.48
CA GLY A 177 8.98 -3.52 -18.02
C GLY A 177 9.42 -4.96 -17.78
N ARG A 178 10.71 -5.24 -18.00
CA ARG A 178 11.28 -6.58 -17.85
C ARG A 178 11.99 -6.74 -16.52
N GLY A 179 11.92 -7.95 -15.97
CA GLY A 179 12.62 -8.30 -14.74
C GLY A 179 12.06 -7.66 -13.48
N HIS A 180 10.88 -7.04 -13.56
CA HIS A 180 10.23 -6.39 -12.43
C HIS A 180 9.76 -7.41 -11.39
N LEU A 181 9.85 -7.04 -10.11
CA LEU A 181 9.37 -7.83 -8.99
C LEU A 181 7.91 -8.24 -9.18
N GLU A 182 7.04 -7.30 -9.56
CA GLU A 182 5.62 -7.54 -9.82
C GLU A 182 5.39 -8.56 -10.94
N GLY A 183 6.24 -8.55 -11.99
CA GLY A 183 6.17 -9.53 -13.08
C GLY A 183 6.45 -10.97 -12.64
N ILE A 184 7.04 -11.16 -11.45
CA ILE A 184 7.29 -12.47 -10.85
C ILE A 184 6.24 -12.77 -9.78
N MET A 185 5.90 -11.80 -8.93
CA MET A 185 5.16 -12.04 -7.70
C MET A 185 3.69 -11.67 -7.74
N GLY A 186 3.29 -10.76 -8.63
CA GLY A 186 1.91 -10.31 -8.73
C GLY A 186 0.96 -11.47 -9.10
N HIS A 187 -0.23 -11.48 -8.51
CA HIS A 187 -1.22 -12.53 -8.76
C HIS A 187 -1.54 -12.66 -10.26
N ARG A 188 -1.80 -11.52 -10.91
CA ARG A 188 -2.00 -11.46 -12.37
C ARG A 188 -0.81 -12.04 -13.15
N SER A 189 0.42 -11.71 -12.76
CA SER A 189 1.63 -12.19 -13.43
C SER A 189 1.83 -13.69 -13.28
N MET A 190 1.48 -14.25 -12.11
CA MET A 190 1.48 -15.70 -11.87
C MET A 190 0.49 -16.42 -12.79
N ARG A 191 -0.73 -15.91 -12.96
CA ARG A 191 -1.73 -16.46 -13.87
C ARG A 191 -1.28 -16.42 -15.35
N LEU A 192 -0.60 -15.36 -15.75
CA LEU A 192 -0.01 -15.27 -17.11
C LEU A 192 1.12 -16.27 -17.33
N ARG A 193 1.86 -16.62 -16.28
CA ARG A 193 2.96 -17.61 -16.33
C ARG A 193 2.46 -19.05 -16.30
N PHE A 194 1.42 -19.30 -15.52
CA PHE A 194 0.80 -20.62 -15.34
C PHE A 194 -0.63 -20.59 -15.88
N LEU A 195 -0.76 -20.70 -17.20
CA LEU A 195 -2.06 -20.63 -17.88
C LEU A 195 -2.99 -21.80 -17.54
N ASP A 196 -2.43 -22.88 -17.00
CA ASP A 196 -3.06 -24.14 -16.65
C ASP A 196 -3.32 -24.31 -15.14
N MET A 197 -2.90 -23.34 -14.31
CA MET A 197 -2.99 -23.44 -12.84
C MET A 197 -3.26 -22.07 -12.22
N GLU A 198 -4.08 -22.04 -11.18
CA GLU A 198 -4.20 -20.87 -10.33
C GLU A 198 -2.98 -20.75 -9.37
N PRO A 199 -2.65 -19.55 -8.87
CA PRO A 199 -1.52 -19.37 -7.96
C PRO A 199 -1.53 -20.31 -6.75
N GLU A 200 -2.70 -20.58 -6.15
CA GLU A 200 -2.86 -21.51 -5.04
C GLU A 200 -2.42 -22.94 -5.41
N GLU A 201 -2.77 -23.37 -6.62
CA GLU A 201 -2.42 -24.71 -7.14
C GLU A 201 -0.91 -24.81 -7.41
N VAL A 202 -0.28 -23.72 -7.92
CA VAL A 202 1.17 -23.68 -8.14
C VAL A 202 1.92 -23.87 -6.80
N PHE A 203 1.51 -23.17 -5.76
CA PHE A 203 2.14 -23.30 -4.45
C PHE A 203 1.83 -24.64 -3.77
N ALA A 204 0.66 -25.24 -4.02
CA ALA A 204 0.32 -26.59 -3.56
C ALA A 204 1.19 -27.65 -4.27
N ALA A 205 1.25 -27.63 -5.59
CA ALA A 205 2.04 -28.55 -6.40
C ALA A 205 3.54 -28.48 -6.06
N ALA A 206 4.06 -27.27 -5.77
CA ALA A 206 5.44 -27.11 -5.31
C ALA A 206 5.70 -27.87 -3.99
N ARG A 207 4.75 -27.85 -3.05
CA ARG A 207 4.87 -28.62 -1.79
C ARG A 207 4.81 -30.13 -2.01
N GLU A 208 4.15 -30.58 -3.06
CA GLU A 208 4.07 -31.99 -3.48
C GLU A 208 5.27 -32.43 -4.30
N GLY A 209 6.18 -31.52 -4.64
CA GLY A 209 7.43 -31.81 -5.33
C GLY A 209 7.40 -31.65 -6.84
N ASP A 210 6.36 -31.02 -7.42
CA ASP A 210 6.40 -30.63 -8.82
C ASP A 210 7.60 -29.72 -9.09
N ALA A 211 8.46 -30.10 -10.04
CA ALA A 211 9.73 -29.44 -10.31
C ALA A 211 9.53 -28.02 -10.85
N ARG A 212 8.60 -27.83 -11.80
CA ARG A 212 8.29 -26.52 -12.41
C ARG A 212 7.79 -25.54 -11.36
N CYS A 213 6.85 -25.97 -10.53
CA CYS A 213 6.28 -25.16 -9.47
C CYS A 213 7.29 -24.89 -8.36
N THR A 214 8.10 -25.87 -7.97
CA THR A 214 9.15 -25.72 -6.97
C THR A 214 10.21 -24.69 -7.40
N ASP A 215 10.65 -24.70 -8.65
CA ASP A 215 11.61 -23.73 -9.17
C ASP A 215 11.01 -22.32 -9.24
N PHE A 216 9.75 -22.21 -9.59
CA PHE A 216 9.05 -20.92 -9.56
C PHE A 216 8.90 -20.38 -8.12
N VAL A 217 8.50 -21.19 -7.15
CA VAL A 217 8.39 -20.77 -5.74
C VAL A 217 9.74 -20.31 -5.18
N LYS A 218 10.84 -20.92 -5.59
CA LYS A 218 12.20 -20.43 -5.25
C LYS A 218 12.46 -19.07 -5.89
N LEU A 219 12.15 -18.89 -7.18
CA LEU A 219 12.28 -17.62 -7.89
C LEU A 219 11.45 -16.53 -7.21
N TRP A 220 10.21 -16.83 -6.86
CA TRP A 220 9.26 -15.93 -6.19
C TRP A 220 9.82 -15.37 -4.88
N HIS A 221 10.35 -16.23 -4.00
CA HIS A 221 10.97 -15.79 -2.74
C HIS A 221 12.30 -15.03 -2.97
N ARG A 222 13.12 -15.48 -3.93
CA ARG A 222 14.37 -14.81 -4.26
C ARG A 222 14.15 -13.42 -4.83
N ALA A 223 13.09 -13.21 -5.60
CA ALA A 223 12.74 -11.92 -6.16
C ALA A 223 12.43 -10.90 -5.05
N LEU A 224 11.59 -11.27 -4.06
CA LEU A 224 11.31 -10.40 -2.91
C LEU A 224 12.56 -10.14 -2.08
N ALA A 225 13.39 -11.17 -1.88
CA ALA A 225 14.66 -11.02 -1.17
C ALA A 225 15.59 -10.03 -1.89
N ALA A 226 15.67 -10.07 -3.23
CA ALA A 226 16.52 -9.16 -4.02
C ALA A 226 16.04 -7.72 -3.91
N ALA A 227 14.74 -7.45 -4.06
CA ALA A 227 14.17 -6.13 -3.89
C ALA A 227 14.38 -5.59 -2.47
N THR A 228 14.18 -6.45 -1.46
CA THR A 228 14.40 -6.09 -0.05
C THR A 228 15.88 -5.82 0.23
N ALA A 229 16.79 -6.64 -0.29
CA ALA A 229 18.24 -6.43 -0.14
C ALA A 229 18.69 -5.11 -0.77
N THR A 230 18.18 -4.77 -1.95
CA THR A 230 18.43 -3.47 -2.60
C THR A 230 17.97 -2.32 -1.70
N ASN A 231 16.76 -2.41 -1.15
CA ASN A 231 16.24 -1.39 -0.24
C ASN A 231 17.09 -1.27 1.04
N ILE A 232 17.54 -2.38 1.62
CA ILE A 232 18.45 -2.38 2.78
C ILE A 232 19.78 -1.69 2.46
N HIS A 233 20.35 -1.92 1.28
CA HIS A 233 21.62 -1.28 0.88
C HIS A 233 21.46 0.22 0.63
N MET A 234 20.29 0.68 0.19
CA MET A 234 20.04 2.09 -0.10
C MET A 234 19.61 2.89 1.15
N GLU A 235 18.81 2.28 2.03
CA GLU A 235 18.17 2.98 3.15
C GLU A 235 18.56 2.43 4.53
N GLY A 236 19.38 1.40 4.58
CA GLY A 236 19.79 0.73 5.80
C GLY A 236 18.88 -0.43 6.24
N PRO A 237 19.37 -1.25 7.19
CA PRO A 237 18.62 -2.37 7.72
C PRO A 237 17.39 -1.90 8.50
N GLY A 238 16.43 -2.79 8.71
CA GLY A 238 15.20 -2.53 9.45
C GLY A 238 14.20 -3.66 9.25
N ARG A 239 13.03 -3.54 9.86
CA ARG A 239 11.96 -4.52 9.70
C ARG A 239 11.10 -4.17 8.50
N PHE A 240 10.72 -5.21 7.77
CA PHE A 240 9.74 -5.14 6.69
C PHE A 240 8.46 -5.86 7.11
N TYR A 241 7.35 -5.18 7.02
CA TYR A 241 6.05 -5.78 7.18
C TYR A 241 5.55 -6.27 5.83
N ILE A 242 4.83 -7.39 5.84
CA ILE A 242 4.26 -7.98 4.62
C ILE A 242 2.78 -8.20 4.84
N SER A 243 1.98 -7.71 3.91
CA SER A 243 0.52 -7.83 3.93
C SER A 243 -0.03 -8.17 2.55
N GLY A 244 -1.34 -8.30 2.47
CA GLY A 244 -2.05 -8.60 1.24
C GLY A 244 -2.37 -10.08 1.04
N PRO A 245 -3.27 -10.40 0.11
CA PRO A 245 -3.82 -11.76 -0.07
C PRO A 245 -2.76 -12.81 -0.43
N ASN A 246 -1.68 -12.44 -1.12
CA ASN A 246 -0.61 -13.34 -1.50
C ASN A 246 0.45 -13.55 -0.40
N ALA A 247 0.36 -12.82 0.73
CA ALA A 247 1.23 -13.06 1.89
C ALA A 247 1.09 -14.48 2.45
N LYS A 248 -0.06 -15.14 2.24
CA LYS A 248 -0.29 -16.56 2.59
C LYS A 248 0.65 -17.56 1.92
N PHE A 249 1.27 -17.18 0.79
CA PHE A 249 2.21 -18.03 0.07
C PHE A 249 3.64 -17.93 0.60
N LEU A 250 3.91 -16.98 1.49
CA LEU A 250 5.24 -16.67 1.95
C LEU A 250 5.74 -17.66 3.00
N ASP A 251 6.93 -18.19 2.77
CA ASP A 251 7.76 -18.83 3.79
C ASP A 251 8.80 -17.82 4.30
N VAL A 252 8.54 -17.24 5.48
CA VAL A 252 9.40 -16.20 6.07
C VAL A 252 10.82 -16.73 6.32
N GLY A 253 10.97 -17.98 6.72
CA GLY A 253 12.30 -18.57 6.97
C GLY A 253 13.13 -18.68 5.69
N THR A 254 12.50 -19.04 4.58
CA THR A 254 13.14 -19.07 3.27
C THR A 254 13.51 -17.68 2.79
N LEU A 255 12.63 -16.71 2.96
CA LEU A 255 12.87 -15.31 2.59
C LEU A 255 14.03 -14.72 3.39
N ASP A 256 14.05 -14.89 4.71
CA ASP A 256 15.15 -14.44 5.59
C ASP A 256 16.49 -15.04 5.16
N ARG A 257 16.53 -16.35 4.86
CA ARG A 257 17.76 -16.99 4.37
C ARG A 257 18.29 -16.34 3.10
N TYR A 258 17.40 -16.02 2.13
CA TYR A 258 17.83 -15.39 0.89
C TYR A 258 18.32 -13.96 1.13
N VAL A 259 17.66 -13.16 1.97
CA VAL A 259 18.13 -11.81 2.31
C VAL A 259 19.50 -11.87 2.98
N HIS A 260 19.71 -12.78 3.95
CA HIS A 260 21.03 -12.96 4.60
C HIS A 260 22.13 -13.43 3.64
N GLN A 261 21.78 -14.12 2.54
CA GLN A 261 22.74 -14.44 1.48
C GLN A 261 23.14 -13.22 0.63
N MET A 262 22.20 -12.28 0.42
CA MET A 262 22.37 -11.11 -0.45
C MET A 262 22.97 -9.91 0.28
N VAL A 263 22.62 -9.72 1.56
CA VAL A 263 23.11 -8.59 2.37
C VAL A 263 24.30 -9.03 3.22
N LYS A 264 25.51 -8.63 2.82
CA LYS A 264 26.77 -9.00 3.48
C LYS A 264 27.46 -7.83 4.17
N MET A 265 27.21 -6.61 3.73
CA MET A 265 27.85 -5.41 4.27
C MET A 265 27.16 -4.85 5.52
N SER A 266 25.88 -5.16 5.71
CA SER A 266 25.12 -4.73 6.87
C SER A 266 24.84 -5.93 7.79
N PRO A 267 25.17 -5.85 9.08
CA PRO A 267 24.86 -6.93 10.00
C PRO A 267 23.34 -7.03 10.19
N LEU A 268 22.76 -8.13 9.73
CA LEU A 268 21.36 -8.45 9.96
C LEU A 268 21.24 -9.29 11.22
N GLN A 269 20.37 -8.88 12.14
CA GLN A 269 20.12 -9.61 13.38
C GLN A 269 18.65 -10.03 13.44
N GLY A 270 18.41 -11.33 13.56
CA GLY A 270 17.06 -11.88 13.63
C GLY A 270 16.29 -11.82 12.32
N SER A 271 15.00 -12.08 12.38
CA SER A 271 14.11 -12.00 11.22
C SER A 271 13.87 -10.54 10.80
N MET A 272 13.99 -10.31 9.50
CA MET A 272 13.74 -9.00 8.89
C MET A 272 12.26 -8.81 8.56
N PHE A 273 11.48 -9.88 8.56
CA PHE A 273 10.10 -9.88 8.07
C PHE A 273 9.08 -10.21 9.14
N GLU A 274 7.94 -9.53 9.06
CA GLU A 274 6.75 -9.84 9.83
C GLU A 274 5.53 -9.83 8.91
N VAL A 275 4.87 -10.97 8.77
CA VAL A 275 3.59 -11.05 8.04
C VAL A 275 2.48 -10.59 8.95
N ILE A 276 1.68 -9.64 8.48
CA ILE A 276 0.59 -9.04 9.24
C ILE A 276 -0.71 -9.07 8.44
N SER A 277 -1.81 -9.27 9.14
CA SER A 277 -3.12 -8.96 8.60
C SER A 277 -3.38 -7.47 8.73
N THR A 278 -3.79 -6.85 7.64
CA THR A 278 -4.16 -5.44 7.62
C THR A 278 -5.67 -5.31 7.46
N THR A 279 -6.24 -4.30 8.10
CA THR A 279 -7.63 -3.89 7.98
C THR A 279 -7.70 -2.48 7.41
N ASP A 280 -8.87 -2.07 6.94
CA ASP A 280 -9.11 -0.68 6.53
C ASP A 280 -8.73 0.31 7.61
N GLU A 281 -8.96 -0.04 8.88
CA GLU A 281 -8.63 0.78 10.04
C GLU A 281 -7.15 1.16 10.09
N VAL A 282 -6.23 0.24 9.76
CA VAL A 282 -4.79 0.53 9.71
C VAL A 282 -4.48 1.57 8.64
N GLY A 283 -5.07 1.45 7.44
CA GLY A 283 -4.90 2.42 6.37
C GLY A 283 -5.52 3.79 6.72
N ILE A 284 -6.68 3.81 7.35
CA ILE A 284 -7.35 5.02 7.84
C ILE A 284 -6.48 5.76 8.86
N ILE A 285 -5.96 5.05 9.87
CA ILE A 285 -5.05 5.62 10.87
C ILE A 285 -3.82 6.20 10.18
N GLY A 286 -3.23 5.46 9.23
CA GLY A 286 -2.05 5.92 8.51
C GLY A 286 -2.29 7.14 7.64
N ALA A 287 -3.43 7.24 6.98
CA ALA A 287 -3.81 8.41 6.20
C ALA A 287 -3.91 9.66 7.09
N ALA A 288 -4.56 9.53 8.26
CA ALA A 288 -4.66 10.60 9.24
C ALA A 288 -3.29 11.03 9.78
N VAL A 289 -2.44 10.07 10.17
CA VAL A 289 -1.07 10.32 10.69
C VAL A 289 -0.21 11.05 9.66
N ASN A 290 -0.23 10.63 8.40
CA ASN A 290 0.52 11.30 7.35
C ASN A 290 0.01 12.72 7.11
N ALA A 291 -1.32 12.96 7.14
CA ALA A 291 -1.91 14.28 6.95
C ALA A 291 -1.56 15.24 8.10
N GLU A 292 -1.65 14.79 9.36
CA GLU A 292 -1.24 15.60 10.51
C GLU A 292 0.24 16.00 10.42
N ARG A 293 1.13 15.05 10.08
CA ARG A 293 2.56 15.34 9.93
C ARG A 293 2.85 16.32 8.81
N ALA A 294 2.21 16.18 7.66
CA ALA A 294 2.35 17.11 6.53
C ALA A 294 1.83 18.52 6.84
N THR A 295 0.88 18.65 7.77
CA THR A 295 0.38 19.94 8.24
C THR A 295 1.35 20.60 9.24
N MET A 296 2.03 19.81 10.08
CA MET A 296 3.02 20.29 11.05
C MET A 296 4.35 20.67 10.41
N ASP A 297 4.74 20.05 9.33
CA ASP A 297 5.98 20.30 8.57
C ASP A 297 5.70 20.46 7.08
N PRO A 298 5.26 21.66 6.63
CA PRO A 298 4.92 21.93 5.23
C PRO A 298 6.11 21.84 4.25
N SER A 299 7.34 21.65 4.75
CA SER A 299 8.55 21.48 3.93
C SER A 299 8.79 20.03 3.49
N ARG A 300 7.92 19.13 3.89
CA ARG A 300 7.98 17.69 3.54
C ARG A 300 6.90 17.30 2.58
#